data_11e3ed4fae12f3fc57a71bddbe6ff6a6
#
_entry.id   11e3ed4fae12f3fc57a71bddbe6ff6a6
#
_cell.length_a   1.000
_cell.length_b   1.000
_cell.length_c   1.000
_cell.angle_alpha   90.00
_cell.angle_beta   90.00
_cell.angle_gamma   90.00
#
_symmetry.space_group_name_H-M   'P 1'
#
loop_
_entity.id
_entity.type
_entity.pdbx_description
1 polymer ?
#
loop_
_entity_poly.entity_id
_entity_poly.type
_entity_poly.pdbx_seq_one_letter_code
_entity_poly.pdbx_strand_id
1 'polypeptide(L)'
;MPIRPPKNLTNTLSFKSGVIKTGADVLETELLQEKAFSLGLAEKTMIASLTELKEFSGSDVARSNLVKTCAEHVQAYFIQRELLGFHTHDHPIEHYDIPKEILSKVGAS
;
A
#
# COMPACT_ATOMS: atom_id res chain seq x y z
N MET A 1 -44.80 9.74 -7.94
CA MET A 1 -44.24 9.44 -7.96
C MET A 1 -43.77 9.56 -8.17
N PRO A 2 -43.55 9.86 -8.14
CA PRO A 2 -42.87 9.71 -8.30
C PRO A 2 -42.01 9.62 -8.08
N ILE A 3 -41.56 9.73 -7.93
CA ILE A 3 -40.51 9.54 -7.90
C ILE A 3 -40.01 8.70 -7.54
N ARG A 4 -39.89 8.17 -7.75
CA ARG A 4 -39.26 7.38 -7.58
C ARG A 4 -38.49 7.23 -8.21
N PRO A 5 -37.86 7.41 -8.14
CA PRO A 5 -37.00 7.30 -8.76
C PRO A 5 -36.72 6.35 -9.16
N PRO A 6 -36.63 6.06 -9.53
CA PRO A 6 -36.38 5.09 -9.83
C PRO A 6 -36.01 4.21 -9.18
N LYS A 7 -36.24 3.71 -9.16
CA LYS A 7 -35.77 2.89 -8.61
C LYS A 7 -34.90 2.27 -9.17
N ASN A 8 -34.58 2.56 -9.77
CA ASN A 8 -33.67 2.18 -10.15
C ASN A 8 -32.69 2.70 -10.19
N LEU A 9 -32.74 3.45 -10.14
CA LEU A 9 -31.71 4.05 -10.11
C LEU A 9 -30.90 3.74 -9.16
N THR A 10 -31.29 3.70 -8.48
CA THR A 10 -30.62 3.35 -7.53
C THR A 10 -30.41 2.07 -7.41
N ASN A 11 -30.82 1.59 -7.77
CA ASN A 11 -30.59 0.42 -7.55
C ASN A 11 -29.64 -0.02 -8.15
N THR A 12 -29.33 0.60 -8.60
CA THR A 12 -28.37 0.35 -8.96
C THR A 12 -27.37 0.30 -8.16
N LEU A 13 -27.22 0.66 -7.66
CA LEU A 13 -26.23 0.67 -6.94
C LEU A 13 -26.16 -0.18 -6.00
N SER A 14 -26.43 -0.49 -5.75
CA SER A 14 -26.39 -1.15 -4.89
C SER A 14 -26.94 -1.85 -4.44
N PHE A 15 -27.44 -1.95 -4.45
CA PHE A 15 -27.90 -2.47 -3.86
C PHE A 15 -27.96 -3.38 -3.76
N LYS A 16 -27.50 -3.79 -4.03
CA LYS A 16 -27.43 -4.44 -3.61
C LYS A 16 -27.34 -4.63 -2.66
N SER A 17 -26.96 -4.99 -3.05
CA SER A 17 -27.15 -5.10 -1.82
C SER A 17 -27.86 -4.10 -1.44
N GLY A 18 -28.43 -3.81 -2.12
CA GLY A 18 -29.33 -2.87 -1.80
C GLY A 18 -29.20 -2.18 -0.49
N VAL A 19 -28.13 -2.36 0.10
CA VAL A 19 -27.91 -1.70 1.37
C VAL A 19 -27.74 -0.21 1.12
N ILE A 20 -28.47 0.58 1.86
CA ILE A 20 -28.32 2.02 1.80
C ILE A 20 -27.17 2.38 2.71
N LYS A 21 -26.21 3.06 2.16
CA LYS A 21 -25.04 3.45 2.92
C LYS A 21 -25.26 4.78 3.59
N THR A 22 -24.87 4.87 4.84
CA THR A 22 -24.88 6.14 5.57
C THR A 22 -23.69 6.97 5.12
N GLY A 23 -23.66 8.25 5.53
CA GLY A 23 -22.52 9.10 5.26
C GLY A 23 -21.24 8.54 5.85
N ALA A 24 -21.34 7.95 7.05
CA ALA A 24 -20.18 7.36 7.71
C ALA A 24 -19.66 6.17 6.92
N ASP A 25 -20.54 5.33 6.39
CA ASP A 25 -20.12 4.17 5.58
C ASP A 25 -19.42 4.61 4.30
N VAL A 26 -19.92 5.68 3.67
CA VAL A 26 -19.30 6.19 2.46
C VAL A 26 -17.91 6.73 2.77
N LEU A 27 -17.75 7.45 3.87
CA LEU A 27 -16.45 7.98 4.27
C LEU A 27 -15.45 6.86 4.57
N GLU A 28 -15.92 5.79 5.22
CA GLU A 28 -15.06 4.65 5.50
C GLU A 28 -14.58 4.00 4.22
N THR A 29 -15.48 3.85 3.26
CA THR A 29 -15.12 3.26 1.97
C THR A 29 -14.08 4.10 1.24
N GLU A 30 -14.28 5.42 1.25
CA GLU A 30 -13.33 6.32 0.61
C GLU A 30 -11.98 6.28 1.30
N LEU A 31 -11.97 6.19 2.63
CA LEU A 31 -10.73 6.11 3.37
C LEU A 31 -9.97 4.82 3.05
N LEU A 32 -10.69 3.70 2.94
CA LEU A 32 -10.06 2.44 2.58
C LEU A 32 -9.48 2.49 1.17
N GLN A 33 -10.18 3.15 0.25
CA GLN A 33 -9.67 3.31 -1.11
C GLN A 33 -8.40 4.15 -1.13
N GLU A 34 -8.36 5.19 -0.32
CA GLU A 34 -7.16 6.01 -0.20
C GLU A 34 -5.99 5.21 0.37
N LYS A 35 -6.26 4.40 1.39
CA LYS A 35 -5.21 3.57 1.98
C LYS A 35 -4.69 2.55 0.99
N ALA A 36 -5.59 1.96 0.20
CA ALA A 36 -5.18 1.00 -0.82
C ALA A 36 -4.33 1.66 -1.90
N PHE A 37 -4.69 2.88 -2.29
CA PHE A 37 -3.92 3.64 -3.26
C PHE A 37 -2.53 3.97 -2.71
N SER A 38 -2.48 4.40 -1.44
CA SER A 38 -1.21 4.71 -0.79
C SER A 38 -0.32 3.47 -0.68
N LEU A 39 -0.93 2.31 -0.40
CA LEU A 39 -0.19 1.05 -0.36
C LEU A 39 0.42 0.75 -1.72
N GLY A 40 -0.35 0.92 -2.78
CA GLY A 40 0.14 0.68 -4.14
C GLY A 40 1.29 1.59 -4.52
N LEU A 41 1.22 2.87 -4.13
CA LEU A 41 2.31 3.80 -4.40
C LEU A 41 3.58 3.41 -3.62
N ALA A 42 3.41 3.06 -2.34
CA ALA A 42 4.55 2.65 -1.51
C ALA A 42 5.19 1.38 -2.07
N GLU A 43 4.36 0.46 -2.57
CA GLU A 43 4.86 -0.76 -3.17
C GLU A 43 5.68 -0.48 -4.42
N LYS A 44 5.18 0.37 -5.30
CA LYS A 44 5.90 0.73 -6.52
C LYS A 44 7.23 1.38 -6.21
N THR A 45 7.25 2.28 -5.25
CA THR A 45 8.47 2.96 -4.85
C THR A 45 9.49 1.97 -4.29
N MET A 46 9.01 1.04 -3.46
CA MET A 46 9.87 0.01 -2.88
C MET A 46 10.46 -0.89 -3.98
N ILE A 47 9.63 -1.34 -4.91
CA ILE A 47 10.08 -2.19 -5.99
C ILE A 47 11.16 -1.49 -6.82
N ALA A 48 10.94 -0.21 -7.12
CA ALA A 48 11.91 0.56 -7.90
C ALA A 48 13.24 0.65 -7.14
N SER A 49 13.19 0.90 -5.84
CA SER A 49 14.40 0.98 -5.02
C SER A 49 15.13 -0.35 -4.96
N LEU A 50 14.40 -1.44 -4.79
CA LEU A 50 15.01 -2.76 -4.73
C LEU A 50 15.67 -3.12 -6.07
N THR A 51 15.02 -2.79 -7.17
CA THR A 51 15.56 -3.03 -8.49
C THR A 51 16.83 -2.22 -8.70
N GLU A 52 16.79 -0.96 -8.32
CA GLU A 52 17.94 -0.08 -8.45
C GLU A 52 19.12 -0.61 -7.64
N LEU A 53 18.86 -1.08 -6.43
CA LEU A 53 19.92 -1.63 -5.58
C LEU A 53 20.53 -2.88 -6.19
N LYS A 54 19.68 -3.77 -6.72
CA LYS A 54 20.16 -5.03 -7.31
C LYS A 54 21.03 -4.81 -8.54
N GLU A 55 20.76 -3.73 -9.27
CA GLU A 55 21.51 -3.42 -10.50
C GLU A 55 22.64 -2.46 -10.26
N PHE A 56 22.81 -2.00 -9.03
CA PHE A 56 23.80 -0.98 -8.73
C PHE A 56 25.22 -1.54 -8.78
N SER A 57 26.12 -0.79 -9.41
CA SER A 57 27.54 -1.08 -9.38
C SER A 57 28.27 0.24 -9.27
N GLY A 58 28.65 0.58 -8.07
CA GLY A 58 29.32 1.84 -7.80
C GLY A 58 30.14 1.71 -6.53
N SER A 59 30.42 2.86 -5.91
CA SER A 59 31.23 2.86 -4.71
C SER A 59 30.46 2.31 -3.51
N ASP A 60 31.20 1.86 -2.51
CA ASP A 60 30.60 1.35 -1.28
C ASP A 60 29.79 2.42 -0.56
N VAL A 61 30.27 3.67 -0.62
CA VAL A 61 29.57 4.78 0.02
C VAL A 61 28.21 5.01 -0.66
N ALA A 62 28.24 5.04 -1.99
CA ALA A 62 27.00 5.24 -2.74
C ALA A 62 26.04 4.07 -2.51
N ARG A 63 26.57 2.84 -2.45
CA ARG A 63 25.74 1.68 -2.19
C ARG A 63 25.11 1.74 -0.80
N SER A 64 25.87 2.18 0.18
CA SER A 64 25.38 2.32 1.54
C SER A 64 24.22 3.31 1.61
N ASN A 65 24.33 4.41 0.91
CA ASN A 65 23.24 5.39 0.85
C ASN A 65 22.01 4.81 0.16
N LEU A 66 22.21 4.02 -0.88
CA LEU A 66 21.12 3.40 -1.60
C LEU A 66 20.41 2.36 -0.74
N VAL A 67 21.19 1.58 0.05
CA VAL A 67 20.62 0.62 0.99
C VAL A 67 19.75 1.34 2.02
N LYS A 68 20.21 2.47 2.52
CA LYS A 68 19.46 3.24 3.50
C LYS A 68 18.15 3.75 2.92
N THR A 69 18.20 4.30 1.71
CA THR A 69 17.01 4.79 1.03
C THR A 69 16.04 3.65 0.77
N CYS A 70 16.55 2.51 0.36
CA CYS A 70 15.74 1.33 0.09
C CYS A 70 15.03 0.86 1.37
N ALA A 71 15.76 0.86 2.48
CA ALA A 71 15.17 0.47 3.77
C ALA A 71 14.02 1.41 4.16
N GLU A 72 14.18 2.70 3.87
CA GLU A 72 13.12 3.66 4.14
C GLU A 72 11.87 3.35 3.32
N HIS A 73 12.06 2.98 2.06
CA HIS A 73 10.93 2.65 1.19
C HIS A 73 10.26 1.34 1.62
N VAL A 74 11.04 0.36 2.04
CA VAL A 74 10.50 -0.90 2.56
C VAL A 74 9.70 -0.62 3.83
N GLN A 75 10.24 0.21 4.72
CA GLN A 75 9.54 0.56 5.96
C GLN A 75 8.21 1.26 5.65
N ALA A 76 8.21 2.19 4.71
CA ALA A 76 6.99 2.90 4.33
C ALA A 76 5.94 1.92 3.80
N TYR A 77 6.36 0.94 3.01
CA TYR A 77 5.46 -0.07 2.50
C TYR A 77 4.88 -0.92 3.64
N PHE A 78 5.73 -1.34 4.58
CA PHE A 78 5.27 -2.12 5.73
C PHE A 78 4.26 -1.34 6.56
N ILE A 79 4.51 -0.05 6.77
CA ILE A 79 3.58 0.80 7.52
C ILE A 79 2.23 0.87 6.83
N GLN A 80 2.21 1.02 5.50
CA GLN A 80 0.96 1.05 4.76
C GLN A 80 0.22 -0.28 4.88
N ARG A 81 0.96 -1.38 4.85
CA ARG A 81 0.34 -2.69 5.04
C ARG A 81 -0.32 -2.79 6.43
N GLU A 82 0.39 -2.33 7.46
CA GLU A 82 -0.13 -2.38 8.82
C GLU A 82 -1.39 -1.52 8.96
N LEU A 83 -1.45 -0.40 8.28
CA LEU A 83 -2.65 0.44 8.30
C LEU A 83 -3.86 -0.25 7.70
N LEU A 84 -3.65 -1.23 6.85
CA LEU A 84 -4.72 -2.03 6.26
C LEU A 84 -4.98 -3.34 7.00
N GLY A 85 -4.27 -3.56 8.11
CA GLY A 85 -4.48 -4.74 8.94
C GLY A 85 -3.53 -5.89 8.69
N PHE A 86 -2.56 -5.73 7.80
CA PHE A 86 -1.57 -6.77 7.55
C PHE A 86 -0.43 -6.59 8.55
N HIS A 87 -0.41 -7.40 9.57
CA HIS A 87 0.54 -7.22 10.68
C HIS A 87 1.82 -8.04 10.55
N THR A 88 1.88 -8.94 9.59
CA THR A 88 3.09 -9.70 9.31
C THR A 88 3.54 -9.41 7.89
N HIS A 89 4.84 -9.53 7.65
CA HIS A 89 5.41 -9.13 6.37
C HIS A 89 6.20 -10.25 5.70
N ASP A 90 5.99 -11.49 6.14
CA ASP A 90 6.70 -12.63 5.56
C ASP A 90 6.45 -12.77 4.07
N HIS A 91 5.20 -12.58 3.66
CA HIS A 91 4.85 -12.74 2.25
C HIS A 91 5.58 -11.73 1.34
N PRO A 92 5.54 -10.43 1.61
CA PRO A 92 6.26 -9.50 0.75
C PRO A 92 7.77 -9.65 0.84
N ILE A 93 8.30 -10.02 2.02
CA ILE A 93 9.74 -10.25 2.14
C ILE A 93 10.17 -11.36 1.19
N GLU A 94 9.40 -12.43 1.13
CA GLU A 94 9.70 -13.56 0.27
C GLU A 94 9.40 -13.25 -1.18
N HIS A 95 8.25 -12.65 -1.43
CA HIS A 95 7.79 -12.36 -2.78
C HIS A 95 8.72 -11.40 -3.53
N TYR A 96 9.20 -10.37 -2.84
CA TYR A 96 10.07 -9.36 -3.45
C TYR A 96 11.54 -9.65 -3.20
N ASP A 97 11.84 -10.73 -2.50
CA ASP A 97 13.22 -11.14 -2.21
C ASP A 97 13.98 -9.99 -1.56
N ILE A 98 13.41 -9.47 -0.47
CA ILE A 98 14.01 -8.32 0.22
C ILE A 98 15.25 -8.80 0.99
N PRO A 99 16.43 -8.23 0.70
CA PRO A 99 17.66 -8.68 1.34
C PRO A 99 17.66 -8.45 2.84
N LYS A 100 18.36 -9.31 3.56
CA LYS A 100 18.46 -9.19 5.02
C LYS A 100 19.14 -7.88 5.43
N GLU A 101 20.08 -7.40 4.62
CA GLU A 101 20.76 -6.15 4.96
C GLU A 101 19.78 -4.97 4.92
N ILE A 102 18.75 -5.03 4.06
CA ILE A 102 17.70 -4.02 4.04
C ILE A 102 16.84 -4.17 5.28
N LEU A 103 16.43 -5.41 5.58
CA LEU A 103 15.56 -5.66 6.73
C LEU A 103 16.21 -5.24 8.04
N SER A 104 17.52 -5.39 8.15
CA SER A 104 18.22 -5.01 9.36
C SER A 104 18.22 -3.50 9.58
N LYS A 105 17.96 -2.73 8.55
CA LYS A 105 17.92 -1.27 8.64
C LYS A 105 16.51 -0.71 8.66
N VAL A 106 15.51 -1.54 8.44
CA VAL A 106 14.11 -1.09 8.50
C VAL A 106 13.81 -0.69 9.93
N GLY A 107 13.31 0.54 10.09
CA GLY A 107 13.01 1.07 11.40
C GLY A 107 14.22 1.59 12.18
N ALA A 108 15.42 1.47 11.63
CA ALA A 108 16.61 2.01 12.27
C ALA A 108 16.69 3.52 12.03
N SER A 109 17.15 4.25 13.02
CA SER A 109 17.29 5.70 12.90
C SER A 109 18.71 6.09 12.57
#